data_89afb633876b4d1484956298f9bfbb2f
#
_entry.id   89afb633876b4d1484956298f9bfbb2f
#
_cell.length_a   1.000
_cell.length_b   1.000
_cell.length_c   1.000
_cell.angle_alpha   90.00
_cell.angle_beta   90.00
_cell.angle_gamma   90.00
#
_symmetry.space_group_name_H-M   'P 1'
#
loop_
_entity.id
_entity.type
_entity.pdbx_description
1 polymer ?
#
loop_
_entity_poly.entity_id
_entity_poly.type
_entity_poly.pdbx_seq_one_letter_code
_entity_poly.pdbx_strand_id
1 'polypeptide(L)'
;FSSVSIIWDREFGFLKVVLVAPVSRPAIVLGKALGGSTVALLQSTLLLVLTPLVGLDLGIADLLRLWVVMLLMAFALTSMGLALASRMPSMEAFQMIMNFLIMPMWMLSGAFFPLRGVPAWMEALMRVNPLTYGVDALRGVMYAGTPMGEALVIHSFGFDLAVVAAVALVAFVLALLTFKGRES
;
A
#
# COMPACT_ATOMS: atom_id res chain seq x y z
N PHE A 1 -10.06 -4.22 -2.41
CA PHE A 1 -11.38 -3.95 -3.02
C PHE A 1 -11.27 -3.12 -4.29
N SER A 2 -10.53 -2.02 -4.33
CA SER A 2 -10.42 -1.17 -5.52
C SER A 2 -9.80 -1.89 -6.74
N SER A 3 -8.82 -2.76 -6.54
CA SER A 3 -8.19 -3.55 -7.61
C SER A 3 -9.12 -4.61 -8.18
N VAL A 4 -10.01 -5.15 -7.37
CA VAL A 4 -11.05 -6.12 -7.73
C VAL A 4 -12.04 -5.49 -8.72
N SER A 5 -12.32 -4.18 -8.60
CA SER A 5 -13.26 -3.51 -9.49
C SER A 5 -12.87 -3.58 -10.98
N ILE A 6 -11.56 -3.67 -11.30
CA ILE A 6 -11.12 -3.84 -12.69
C ILE A 6 -11.57 -5.19 -13.26
N ILE A 7 -11.51 -6.25 -12.47
CA ILE A 7 -11.91 -7.59 -12.93
C ILE A 7 -13.42 -7.63 -13.07
N TRP A 8 -14.16 -7.08 -12.13
CA TRP A 8 -15.62 -6.95 -12.21
C TRP A 8 -16.07 -6.11 -13.41
N ASP A 9 -15.45 -4.95 -13.62
CA ASP A 9 -15.76 -4.08 -14.77
C ASP A 9 -15.54 -4.82 -16.11
N ARG A 10 -14.63 -5.81 -16.12
CA ARG A 10 -14.39 -6.66 -17.30
C ARG A 10 -15.41 -7.77 -17.41
N GLU A 11 -15.73 -8.49 -16.33
CA GLU A 11 -16.70 -9.56 -16.31
C GLU A 11 -18.13 -9.06 -16.65
N PHE A 12 -18.51 -7.91 -16.12
CA PHE A 12 -19.82 -7.30 -16.39
C PHE A 12 -19.85 -6.41 -17.65
N GLY A 13 -18.76 -6.36 -18.43
CA GLY A 13 -18.72 -5.59 -19.67
C GLY A 13 -18.66 -4.07 -19.49
N PHE A 14 -18.63 -3.57 -18.25
CA PHE A 14 -18.57 -2.14 -17.94
C PHE A 14 -17.27 -1.50 -18.46
N LEU A 15 -16.21 -2.27 -18.55
CA LEU A 15 -14.93 -1.81 -19.13
C LEU A 15 -15.11 -1.37 -20.60
N LYS A 16 -16.01 -1.99 -21.36
CA LYS A 16 -16.33 -1.57 -22.73
C LYS A 16 -16.98 -0.19 -22.77
N VAL A 17 -17.85 0.10 -21.81
CA VAL A 17 -18.51 1.41 -21.70
C VAL A 17 -17.50 2.50 -21.32
N VAL A 18 -16.59 2.21 -20.40
CA VAL A 18 -15.53 3.13 -19.99
C VAL A 18 -14.51 3.38 -21.12
N LEU A 19 -14.23 2.38 -21.95
CA LEU A 19 -13.31 2.52 -23.11
C LEU A 19 -13.92 3.31 -24.27
N VAL A 20 -15.25 3.40 -24.37
CA VAL A 20 -15.96 4.24 -25.36
C VAL A 20 -16.04 5.70 -24.89
N ALA A 21 -15.91 5.97 -23.58
CA ALA A 21 -15.85 7.32 -23.08
C ALA A 21 -14.53 8.01 -23.51
N PRO A 22 -14.54 9.33 -23.79
CA PRO A 22 -13.35 10.08 -24.19
C PRO A 22 -12.41 10.35 -23.00
N VAL A 23 -12.04 9.29 -22.27
CA VAL A 23 -11.18 9.36 -21.08
C VAL A 23 -9.87 8.63 -21.37
N SER A 24 -8.74 9.27 -21.07
CA SER A 24 -7.45 8.66 -21.26
C SER A 24 -7.24 7.47 -20.28
N ARG A 25 -6.61 6.39 -20.74
CA ARG A 25 -6.30 5.21 -19.91
C ARG A 25 -5.52 5.54 -18.62
N PRO A 26 -4.50 6.41 -18.66
CA PRO A 26 -3.83 6.86 -17.43
C PRO A 26 -4.78 7.49 -16.43
N ALA A 27 -5.79 8.24 -16.87
CA ALA A 27 -6.78 8.84 -15.99
C ALA A 27 -7.65 7.78 -15.30
N ILE A 28 -7.99 6.69 -15.99
CA ILE A 28 -8.73 5.56 -15.39
C ILE A 28 -7.89 4.88 -14.31
N VAL A 29 -6.63 4.56 -14.60
CA VAL A 29 -5.71 3.92 -13.63
C VAL A 29 -5.49 4.84 -12.43
N LEU A 30 -5.25 6.14 -12.66
CA LEU A 30 -5.07 7.12 -11.59
C LEU A 30 -6.34 7.26 -10.74
N GLY A 31 -7.50 7.37 -11.36
CA GLY A 31 -8.78 7.47 -10.66
C GLY A 31 -9.05 6.25 -9.76
N LYS A 32 -8.77 5.03 -10.25
CA LYS A 32 -8.90 3.81 -9.45
C LYS A 32 -7.86 3.75 -8.33
N ALA A 33 -6.61 4.13 -8.60
CA ALA A 33 -5.56 4.16 -7.58
C ALA A 33 -5.90 5.16 -6.47
N LEU A 34 -6.29 6.38 -6.82
CA LEU A 34 -6.68 7.41 -5.86
C LEU A 34 -7.96 7.03 -5.11
N GLY A 35 -8.97 6.52 -5.79
CA GLY A 35 -10.21 6.07 -5.15
C GLY A 35 -9.97 4.99 -4.10
N GLY A 36 -9.19 3.97 -4.43
CA GLY A 36 -8.83 2.92 -3.46
C GLY A 36 -7.98 3.42 -2.30
N SER A 37 -7.05 4.34 -2.59
CA SER A 37 -6.22 4.96 -1.55
C SER A 37 -7.04 5.84 -0.61
N THR A 38 -8.04 6.54 -1.13
CA THR A 38 -8.96 7.37 -0.32
C THR A 38 -9.77 6.50 0.64
N VAL A 39 -10.32 5.39 0.17
CA VAL A 39 -11.05 4.45 1.03
C VAL A 39 -10.14 3.88 2.13
N ALA A 40 -8.92 3.46 1.77
CA ALA A 40 -7.95 2.96 2.74
C ALA A 40 -7.55 4.04 3.76
N LEU A 41 -7.36 5.29 3.31
CA LEU A 41 -7.04 6.41 4.19
C LEU A 41 -8.18 6.72 5.17
N LEU A 42 -9.43 6.69 4.71
CA LEU A 42 -10.59 6.87 5.57
C LEU A 42 -10.66 5.77 6.66
N GLN A 43 -10.48 4.51 6.27
CA GLN A 43 -10.44 3.39 7.22
C GLN A 43 -9.30 3.54 8.24
N SER A 44 -8.10 3.90 7.78
CA SER A 44 -6.95 4.13 8.66
C SER A 44 -7.18 5.32 9.60
N THR A 45 -7.83 6.38 9.14
CA THR A 45 -8.18 7.55 9.96
C THR A 45 -9.15 7.16 11.08
N LEU A 46 -10.13 6.29 10.81
CA LEU A 46 -11.02 5.78 11.85
C LEU A 46 -10.24 5.03 12.95
N LEU A 47 -9.20 4.29 12.57
CA LEU A 47 -8.33 3.62 13.56
C LEU A 47 -7.48 4.62 14.34
N LEU A 48 -7.03 5.72 13.73
CA LEU A 48 -6.28 6.76 14.43
C LEU A 48 -7.10 7.47 15.52
N VAL A 49 -8.42 7.55 15.37
CA VAL A 49 -9.31 8.09 16.41
C VAL A 49 -9.23 7.28 17.72
N LEU A 50 -8.81 6.01 17.62
CA LEU A 50 -8.66 5.13 18.79
C LEU A 50 -7.30 5.25 19.48
N THR A 51 -6.34 6.01 18.94
CA THR A 51 -4.99 6.15 19.51
C THR A 51 -4.95 6.70 20.94
N PRO A 52 -5.81 7.66 21.34
CA PRO A 52 -5.83 8.11 22.74
C PRO A 52 -6.25 7.01 23.73
N LEU A 53 -7.06 6.03 23.30
CA LEU A 53 -7.49 4.92 24.17
C LEU A 53 -6.33 3.97 24.53
N VAL A 54 -5.27 3.96 23.71
CA VAL A 54 -4.05 3.17 23.97
C VAL A 54 -2.92 4.02 24.53
N GLY A 55 -3.22 5.26 24.95
CA GLY A 55 -2.27 6.16 25.60
C GLY A 55 -1.28 6.85 24.66
N LEU A 56 -1.61 6.95 23.37
CA LEU A 56 -0.80 7.67 22.39
C LEU A 56 -1.39 9.07 22.16
N ASP A 57 -0.69 10.08 22.68
CA ASP A 57 -1.04 11.49 22.49
C ASP A 57 -0.31 12.03 21.25
N LEU A 58 -1.02 12.03 20.11
CA LEU A 58 -0.49 12.47 18.83
C LEU A 58 -0.85 13.93 18.56
N GLY A 59 0.16 14.75 18.28
CA GLY A 59 -0.02 16.13 17.82
C GLY A 59 -0.54 16.19 16.39
N ILE A 60 -1.02 17.38 16.00
CA ILE A 60 -1.52 17.61 14.61
C ILE A 60 -0.42 17.31 13.57
N ALA A 61 0.83 17.67 13.87
CA ALA A 61 1.96 17.37 12.99
C ALA A 61 2.19 15.86 12.80
N ASP A 62 1.99 15.07 13.87
CA ASP A 62 2.15 13.62 13.83
C ASP A 62 1.01 12.97 13.05
N LEU A 63 -0.22 13.44 13.22
CA LEU A 63 -1.36 13.00 12.42
C LEU A 63 -1.14 13.27 10.92
N LEU A 64 -0.61 14.43 10.55
CA LEU A 64 -0.29 14.75 9.15
C LEU A 64 0.81 13.83 8.59
N ARG A 65 1.86 13.55 9.37
CA ARG A 65 2.91 12.61 8.97
C ARG A 65 2.35 11.20 8.76
N LEU A 66 1.53 10.72 9.69
CA LEU A 66 0.86 9.42 9.58
C LEU A 66 -0.03 9.36 8.33
N TRP A 67 -0.80 10.41 8.05
CA TRP A 67 -1.65 10.46 6.86
C TRP A 67 -0.86 10.39 5.57
N VAL A 68 0.28 11.08 5.48
CA VAL A 68 1.16 11.03 4.30
C VAL A 68 1.68 9.61 4.08
N VAL A 69 2.18 8.95 5.12
CA VAL A 69 2.68 7.57 5.02
C VAL A 69 1.55 6.62 4.62
N MET A 70 0.40 6.70 5.29
CA MET A 70 -0.75 5.83 5.00
C MET A 70 -1.28 6.02 3.59
N LEU A 71 -1.36 7.27 3.10
CA LEU A 71 -1.79 7.57 1.73
C LEU A 71 -0.82 6.97 0.70
N LEU A 72 0.48 7.16 0.89
CA LEU A 72 1.51 6.62 -0.01
C LEU A 72 1.50 5.09 -0.02
N MET A 73 1.39 4.46 1.16
CA MET A 73 1.27 3.01 1.28
C MET A 73 0.01 2.47 0.59
N ALA A 74 -1.13 3.11 0.84
CA ALA A 74 -2.39 2.74 0.20
C ALA A 74 -2.31 2.90 -1.32
N PHE A 75 -1.68 3.96 -1.81
CA PHE A 75 -1.49 4.20 -3.23
C PHE A 75 -0.54 3.18 -3.86
N ALA A 76 0.57 2.82 -3.17
CA ALA A 76 1.51 1.80 -3.62
C ALA A 76 0.83 0.43 -3.75
N LEU A 77 0.14 -0.02 -2.70
CA LEU A 77 -0.53 -1.32 -2.67
C LEU A 77 -1.71 -1.39 -3.65
N THR A 78 -2.50 -0.32 -3.76
CA THR A 78 -3.59 -0.25 -4.73
C THR A 78 -3.05 -0.30 -6.16
N SER A 79 -2.00 0.45 -6.46
CA SER A 79 -1.35 0.44 -7.79
C SER A 79 -0.76 -0.93 -8.12
N MET A 80 -0.11 -1.59 -7.15
CA MET A 80 0.38 -2.96 -7.33
C MET A 80 -0.76 -3.94 -7.60
N GLY A 81 -1.86 -3.84 -6.84
CA GLY A 81 -3.06 -4.63 -7.08
C GLY A 81 -3.68 -4.39 -8.47
N LEU A 82 -3.71 -3.12 -8.94
CA LEU A 82 -4.18 -2.77 -10.29
C LEU A 82 -3.28 -3.37 -11.37
N ALA A 83 -1.95 -3.32 -11.20
CA ALA A 83 -1.00 -3.92 -12.13
C ALA A 83 -1.20 -5.44 -12.26
N LEU A 84 -1.42 -6.14 -11.14
CA LEU A 84 -1.71 -7.57 -11.11
C LEU A 84 -3.09 -7.88 -11.72
N ALA A 85 -4.15 -7.18 -11.28
CA ALA A 85 -5.51 -7.38 -11.75
C ALA A 85 -5.64 -7.22 -13.26
N SER A 86 -4.89 -6.29 -13.85
CA SER A 86 -4.89 -6.07 -15.30
C SER A 86 -4.40 -7.30 -16.10
N ARG A 87 -3.63 -8.19 -15.49
CA ARG A 87 -3.05 -9.38 -16.13
C ARG A 87 -3.76 -10.68 -15.79
N MET A 88 -4.63 -10.69 -14.78
CA MET A 88 -5.30 -11.91 -14.33
C MET A 88 -6.50 -12.25 -15.20
N PRO A 89 -6.72 -13.55 -15.54
CA PRO A 89 -7.84 -13.98 -16.37
C PRO A 89 -9.17 -14.00 -15.59
N SER A 90 -9.16 -14.30 -14.30
CA SER A 90 -10.36 -14.43 -13.46
C SER A 90 -10.17 -13.84 -12.07
N MET A 91 -11.28 -13.66 -11.36
CA MET A 91 -11.30 -13.19 -9.97
C MET A 91 -10.62 -14.19 -9.03
N GLU A 92 -10.83 -15.48 -9.23
CA GLU A 92 -10.25 -16.53 -8.40
C GLU A 92 -8.72 -16.54 -8.52
N ALA A 93 -8.19 -16.40 -9.75
CA ALA A 93 -6.74 -16.32 -10.00
C ALA A 93 -6.15 -15.08 -9.31
N PHE A 94 -6.84 -13.94 -9.38
CA PHE A 94 -6.42 -12.72 -8.70
C PHE A 94 -6.39 -12.90 -7.18
N GLN A 95 -7.46 -13.44 -6.59
CA GLN A 95 -7.53 -13.66 -5.14
C GLN A 95 -6.46 -14.62 -4.65
N MET A 96 -6.19 -15.70 -5.40
CA MET A 96 -5.16 -16.67 -5.05
C MET A 96 -3.78 -16.00 -5.01
N ILE A 97 -3.42 -15.25 -6.05
CA ILE A 97 -2.12 -14.55 -6.13
C ILE A 97 -2.03 -13.46 -5.07
N MET A 98 -3.10 -12.68 -4.85
CA MET A 98 -3.11 -11.63 -3.83
C MET A 98 -2.93 -12.20 -2.43
N ASN A 99 -3.62 -13.30 -2.10
CA ASN A 99 -3.44 -13.96 -0.80
C ASN A 99 -2.02 -14.49 -0.63
N PHE A 100 -1.46 -15.13 -1.67
CA PHE A 100 -0.09 -15.65 -1.64
C PHE A 100 0.96 -14.55 -1.53
N LEU A 101 0.71 -13.37 -2.09
CA LEU A 101 1.63 -12.24 -2.05
C LEU A 101 1.47 -11.39 -0.79
N ILE A 102 0.22 -11.00 -0.48
CA ILE A 102 -0.08 -10.05 0.60
C ILE A 102 0.17 -10.67 1.97
N MET A 103 -0.18 -11.94 2.18
CA MET A 103 -0.04 -12.58 3.49
C MET A 103 1.42 -12.66 3.96
N PRO A 104 2.38 -13.16 3.17
CA PRO A 104 3.79 -13.11 3.55
C PRO A 104 4.31 -11.67 3.70
N MET A 105 3.94 -10.75 2.79
CA MET A 105 4.34 -9.35 2.91
C MET A 105 3.86 -8.72 4.22
N TRP A 106 2.62 -8.99 4.62
CA TRP A 106 2.06 -8.49 5.87
C TRP A 106 2.76 -9.09 7.10
N MET A 107 2.96 -10.41 7.12
CA MET A 107 3.66 -11.07 8.22
C MET A 107 5.10 -10.59 8.37
N LEU A 108 5.79 -10.38 7.25
CA LEU A 108 7.19 -9.94 7.19
C LEU A 108 7.34 -8.41 7.11
N SER A 109 6.29 -7.65 7.38
CA SER A 109 6.33 -6.19 7.36
C SER A 109 7.03 -5.55 8.56
N GLY A 110 7.46 -6.37 9.52
CA GLY A 110 7.96 -5.86 10.80
C GLY A 110 6.87 -5.60 11.84
N ALA A 111 5.57 -5.63 11.46
CA ALA A 111 4.47 -5.37 12.39
C ALA A 111 4.38 -6.42 13.51
N PHE A 112 4.63 -7.69 13.18
CA PHE A 112 4.58 -8.82 14.12
C PHE A 112 5.94 -9.16 14.72
N PHE A 113 7.00 -9.08 13.92
CA PHE A 113 8.35 -9.42 14.32
C PHE A 113 9.25 -8.20 14.11
N PRO A 114 9.97 -7.72 15.15
CA PRO A 114 10.94 -6.66 14.95
C PRO A 114 12.08 -7.15 14.03
N LEU A 115 12.64 -6.27 13.19
CA LEU A 115 13.75 -6.63 12.31
C LEU A 115 15.01 -7.08 13.10
N ARG A 116 15.16 -6.60 14.33
CA ARG A 116 16.28 -6.96 15.17
C ARG A 116 16.04 -8.31 15.85
N GLY A 117 16.97 -9.25 15.71
CA GLY A 117 16.90 -10.55 16.39
C GLY A 117 16.22 -11.67 15.59
N VAL A 118 15.84 -11.43 14.34
CA VAL A 118 15.33 -12.46 13.43
C VAL A 118 16.48 -13.15 12.67
N PRO A 119 16.31 -14.39 12.17
CA PRO A 119 17.29 -15.05 11.33
C PRO A 119 17.63 -14.25 10.07
N ALA A 120 18.88 -14.36 9.59
CA ALA A 120 19.37 -13.56 8.45
C ALA A 120 18.53 -13.67 7.17
N TRP A 121 17.98 -14.85 6.87
CA TRP A 121 17.10 -15.05 5.70
C TRP A 121 15.79 -14.26 5.83
N MET A 122 15.24 -14.20 7.04
CA MET A 122 14.01 -13.46 7.33
C MET A 122 14.27 -11.96 7.27
N GLU A 123 15.37 -11.49 7.83
CA GLU A 123 15.82 -10.10 7.75
C GLU A 123 15.97 -9.64 6.28
N ALA A 124 16.57 -10.47 5.43
CA ALA A 124 16.72 -10.19 4.00
C ALA A 124 15.37 -10.01 3.31
N LEU A 125 14.39 -10.88 3.58
CA LEU A 125 13.04 -10.76 3.05
C LEU A 125 12.33 -9.49 3.56
N MET A 126 12.47 -9.17 4.83
CA MET A 126 11.88 -7.97 5.44
C MET A 126 12.47 -6.69 4.84
N ARG A 127 13.76 -6.66 4.54
CA ARG A 127 14.44 -5.51 3.90
C ARG A 127 13.97 -5.25 2.46
N VAL A 128 13.58 -6.29 1.73
CA VAL A 128 13.04 -6.16 0.36
C VAL A 128 11.55 -5.81 0.37
N ASN A 129 10.87 -6.04 1.49
CA ASN A 129 9.44 -5.81 1.62
C ASN A 129 9.11 -4.31 1.79
N PRO A 130 8.36 -3.70 0.86
CA PRO A 130 8.02 -2.28 0.97
C PRO A 130 7.15 -1.95 2.18
N LEU A 131 6.35 -2.90 2.68
CA LEU A 131 5.53 -2.70 3.88
C LEU A 131 6.39 -2.45 5.13
N THR A 132 7.61 -2.97 5.16
CA THR A 132 8.53 -2.79 6.29
C THR A 132 8.85 -1.31 6.52
N TYR A 133 9.15 -0.58 5.47
CA TYR A 133 9.46 0.85 5.55
C TYR A 133 8.22 1.68 5.94
N GLY A 134 7.04 1.30 5.43
CA GLY A 134 5.80 1.94 5.87
C GLY A 134 5.51 1.72 7.36
N VAL A 135 5.69 0.50 7.85
CA VAL A 135 5.51 0.18 9.29
C VAL A 135 6.56 0.89 10.14
N ASP A 136 7.83 0.96 9.68
CA ASP A 136 8.91 1.65 10.39
C ASP A 136 8.62 3.16 10.49
N ALA A 137 8.21 3.79 9.39
CA ALA A 137 7.80 5.20 9.37
C ALA A 137 6.62 5.49 10.31
N LEU A 138 5.59 4.63 10.32
CA LEU A 138 4.44 4.78 11.23
C LEU A 138 4.88 4.67 12.69
N ARG A 139 5.72 3.70 13.02
CA ARG A 139 6.28 3.53 14.38
C ARG A 139 7.13 4.72 14.79
N GLY A 140 7.96 5.24 13.88
CA GLY A 140 8.81 6.39 14.12
C GLY A 140 8.03 7.65 14.52
N VAL A 141 6.80 7.79 14.01
CA VAL A 141 5.90 8.88 14.41
C VAL A 141 5.14 8.54 15.69
N MET A 142 4.55 7.34 15.78
CA MET A 142 3.68 6.96 16.91
C MET A 142 4.42 6.81 18.23
N TYR A 143 5.69 6.38 18.19
CA TYR A 143 6.50 6.13 19.38
C TYR A 143 7.68 7.09 19.51
N ALA A 144 7.63 8.26 18.84
CA ALA A 144 8.67 9.28 18.91
C ALA A 144 8.96 9.68 20.38
N GLY A 145 10.24 9.70 20.75
CA GLY A 145 10.67 10.07 22.12
C GLY A 145 10.37 9.04 23.20
N THR A 146 9.97 7.82 22.84
CA THR A 146 9.74 6.73 23.79
C THR A 146 10.85 5.66 23.68
N PRO A 147 11.15 4.93 24.79
CA PRO A 147 12.11 3.80 24.73
C PRO A 147 11.70 2.72 23.72
N MET A 148 10.41 2.55 23.48
CA MET A 148 9.88 1.63 22.50
C MET A 148 10.21 2.08 21.07
N GLY A 149 10.15 3.37 20.78
CA GLY A 149 10.56 3.95 19.50
C GLY A 149 12.04 3.69 19.22
N GLU A 150 12.92 3.95 20.20
CA GLU A 150 14.37 3.70 20.07
C GLU A 150 14.69 2.21 19.82
N ALA A 151 13.90 1.29 20.37
CA ALA A 151 14.10 -0.14 20.21
C ALA A 151 13.59 -0.68 18.86
N LEU A 152 12.47 -0.13 18.34
CA LEU A 152 11.75 -0.69 17.20
C LEU A 152 12.02 0.01 15.88
N VAL A 153 12.33 1.31 15.90
CA VAL A 153 12.59 2.11 14.68
C VAL A 153 14.02 1.86 14.19
N ILE A 154 14.16 1.64 12.90
CA ILE A 154 15.43 1.25 12.28
C ILE A 154 15.98 2.37 11.43
N HIS A 155 15.12 3.04 10.65
CA HIS A 155 15.51 4.07 9.72
C HIS A 155 14.95 5.44 10.13
N SER A 156 15.47 6.49 9.51
CA SER A 156 14.88 7.81 9.66
C SER A 156 13.55 7.91 8.89
N PHE A 157 12.61 8.67 9.42
CA PHE A 157 11.31 8.92 8.77
C PHE A 157 11.44 9.35 7.30
N GLY A 158 12.43 10.22 7.00
CA GLY A 158 12.66 10.71 5.63
C GLY A 158 13.13 9.60 4.68
N PHE A 159 13.96 8.67 5.16
CA PHE A 159 14.41 7.52 4.36
C PHE A 159 13.25 6.59 4.04
N ASP A 160 12.47 6.20 5.05
CA ASP A 160 11.32 5.32 4.87
C ASP A 160 10.28 5.93 3.94
N LEU A 161 9.99 7.23 4.12
CA LEU A 161 9.07 7.95 3.25
C LEU A 161 9.55 7.96 1.80
N ALA A 162 10.85 8.15 1.56
CA ALA A 162 11.44 8.13 0.22
C ALA A 162 11.33 6.74 -0.43
N VAL A 163 11.58 5.67 0.34
CA VAL A 163 11.43 4.28 -0.15
C VAL A 163 9.97 3.99 -0.50
N VAL A 164 9.03 4.33 0.39
CA VAL A 164 7.59 4.13 0.14
C VAL A 164 7.13 4.94 -1.08
N ALA A 165 7.57 6.18 -1.23
CA ALA A 165 7.25 7.01 -2.39
C ALA A 165 7.83 6.44 -3.70
N ALA A 166 9.06 5.94 -3.67
CA ALA A 166 9.67 5.27 -4.82
C ALA A 166 8.89 3.99 -5.22
N VAL A 167 8.52 3.17 -4.24
CA VAL A 167 7.68 1.97 -4.49
C VAL A 167 6.32 2.35 -5.05
N ALA A 168 5.68 3.39 -4.51
CA ALA A 168 4.40 3.90 -4.98
C ALA A 168 4.48 4.34 -6.45
N LEU A 169 5.55 5.06 -6.82
CA LEU A 169 5.79 5.49 -8.19
C LEU A 169 6.01 4.30 -9.13
N VAL A 170 6.89 3.36 -8.75
CA VAL A 170 7.16 2.16 -9.54
C VAL A 170 5.91 1.32 -9.74
N ALA A 171 5.15 1.07 -8.68
CA ALA A 171 3.90 0.31 -8.75
C ALA A 171 2.87 1.00 -9.66
N PHE A 172 2.76 2.33 -9.59
CA PHE A 172 1.87 3.10 -10.45
C PHE A 172 2.30 3.05 -11.92
N VAL A 173 3.60 3.22 -12.21
CA VAL A 173 4.13 3.09 -13.58
C VAL A 173 3.87 1.67 -14.12
N LEU A 174 4.09 0.63 -13.32
CA LEU A 174 3.76 -0.74 -13.70
C LEU A 174 2.26 -0.92 -13.99
N ALA A 175 1.39 -0.32 -13.19
CA ALA A 175 -0.05 -0.35 -13.44
C ALA A 175 -0.41 0.32 -14.78
N LEU A 176 0.21 1.46 -15.10
CA LEU A 176 0.02 2.14 -16.39
C LEU A 176 0.48 1.29 -17.57
N LEU A 177 1.67 0.69 -17.47
CA LEU A 177 2.24 -0.14 -18.54
C LEU A 177 1.44 -1.43 -18.78
N THR A 178 1.01 -2.07 -17.69
CA THR A 178 0.22 -3.31 -17.79
C THR A 178 -1.18 -3.07 -18.32
N PHE A 179 -1.76 -1.90 -18.04
CA PHE A 179 -3.07 -1.51 -18.56
C PHE A 179 -3.02 -1.15 -20.06
N LYS A 180 -1.87 -0.70 -20.58
CA LYS A 180 -1.66 -0.34 -22.00
C LYS A 180 -1.47 -1.55 -22.90
N GLY A 181 -0.91 -2.66 -22.42
CA GLY A 181 -0.43 -3.81 -23.22
C GLY A 181 -1.49 -4.79 -23.73
N ARG A 182 -2.78 -4.47 -23.72
CA ARG A 182 -3.86 -5.44 -24.01
C ARG A 182 -4.65 -5.19 -25.30
N GLU A 183 -4.03 -4.57 -26.30
CA GLU A 183 -4.61 -4.35 -27.65
C GLU A 183 -3.83 -5.03 -28.77
N SER A 184 -3.19 -6.14 -28.52
CA SER A 184 -2.68 -6.99 -29.63
C SER A 184 -3.36 -8.35 -29.61
#